data_09c12ddc1985d424f505a167626f6c96
#
_entry.id   09c12ddc1985d424f505a167626f6c96
#
_cell.length_a   1.000
_cell.length_b   1.000
_cell.length_c   1.000
_cell.angle_alpha   90.00
_cell.angle_beta   90.00
_cell.angle_gamma   90.00
#
_symmetry.space_group_name_H-M   'P 1'
#
loop_
_entity.id
_entity.type
_entity.pdbx_description
1 polymer ?
#
loop_
_entity_poly.entity_id
_entity_poly.type
_entity_poly.pdbx_seq_one_letter_code
_entity_poly.pdbx_strand_id
1 'polypeptide(L)'
;MATACIAQSTLQVHGISKPIVARFDQPHASSDGGALLLKAVDERLGLTWRLASALRDRRQPGKVAHPLRDLLRQRVFGLACGYADCNDAARLAHDPIHKLLLDRDPLAGAALGSQPTLSRFENAVGRADLYRLGTALVDTVLSSHRARLGEGARLITIDLDATDDPTHGQQEFAFFNGYYDTWCYLPLLATVTFNTEPIQHVVAGLLRPGTGASTRGVRGLLRRLFTKLRTLFPRARLRVRADAGFADSKLLSFLDRAGVEYVLGLPGNRRLDKRVRRLLGRARMQARTTGETATLYGETRYAARRWDRTRRIIMKAEVLCYPGRARKDNPRFLVTNLPHRPATVYTRLYCGRGDMENRLKELQQGLAMDRTSCSRFLANQLRLLFSVAAYVLFQTLQSVGRASVLGAAQVWTVRERLVKIAVWVERSVRRIVLHLPQAFPWRDAWCALAQTLAGP
;
A
#
# COMPACT_ATOMS: atom_id res chain seq x y z
N MET A 1 -26.80 -39.06 13.85
CA MET A 1 -26.06 -37.78 13.93
C MET A 1 -24.68 -38.11 14.47
N ALA A 2 -23.64 -38.04 13.65
CA ALA A 2 -22.27 -38.27 14.11
C ALA A 2 -21.89 -37.09 15.03
N THR A 3 -21.65 -37.35 16.29
CA THR A 3 -21.09 -36.41 17.25
C THR A 3 -19.70 -36.02 16.78
N ALA A 4 -19.56 -34.82 16.18
CA ALA A 4 -18.25 -34.30 15.84
C ALA A 4 -17.44 -34.18 17.12
N CYS A 5 -16.33 -34.89 17.20
CA CYS A 5 -15.42 -34.84 18.33
C CYS A 5 -14.90 -33.41 18.46
N ILE A 6 -15.34 -32.66 19.47
CA ILE A 6 -14.89 -31.27 19.70
C ILE A 6 -13.41 -31.35 20.08
N ALA A 7 -12.57 -30.66 19.30
CA ALA A 7 -11.13 -30.60 19.58
C ALA A 7 -10.93 -29.94 20.96
N GLN A 8 -10.38 -30.72 21.90
CA GLN A 8 -10.11 -30.29 23.26
C GLN A 8 -8.62 -30.43 23.54
N SER A 9 -8.03 -29.40 24.14
CA SER A 9 -6.64 -29.41 24.60
C SER A 9 -6.59 -29.08 26.08
N THR A 10 -5.82 -29.84 26.84
CA THR A 10 -5.61 -29.60 28.27
C THR A 10 -4.22 -29.02 28.48
N LEU A 11 -4.14 -27.88 29.16
CA LEU A 11 -2.90 -27.22 29.55
C LEU A 11 -2.71 -27.32 31.06
N GLN A 12 -1.50 -27.66 31.47
CA GLN A 12 -1.06 -27.54 32.85
C GLN A 12 -0.08 -26.40 32.96
N VAL A 13 -0.39 -25.40 33.81
CA VAL A 13 0.43 -24.20 34.00
C VAL A 13 0.92 -24.19 35.44
N HIS A 14 2.22 -24.03 35.64
CA HIS A 14 2.81 -23.95 36.97
C HIS A 14 2.14 -22.85 37.81
N GLY A 15 1.76 -23.14 39.04
CA GLY A 15 1.05 -22.23 39.94
C GLY A 15 -0.49 -22.23 39.80
N ILE A 16 -1.06 -22.96 38.85
CA ILE A 16 -2.51 -23.18 38.72
C ILE A 16 -2.84 -24.61 39.09
N SER A 17 -3.61 -24.81 40.16
CA SER A 17 -3.92 -26.13 40.70
C SER A 17 -4.91 -26.93 39.85
N LYS A 18 -5.70 -26.27 39.00
CA LYS A 18 -6.69 -26.92 38.14
C LYS A 18 -6.22 -26.98 36.70
N PRO A 19 -6.42 -28.08 35.95
CA PRO A 19 -6.12 -28.15 34.54
C PRO A 19 -6.97 -27.14 33.75
N ILE A 20 -6.35 -26.44 32.82
CA ILE A 20 -7.03 -25.52 31.91
C ILE A 20 -7.45 -26.31 30.67
N VAL A 21 -8.74 -26.37 30.39
CA VAL A 21 -9.28 -27.06 29.23
C VAL A 21 -9.72 -26.06 28.19
N ALA A 22 -9.10 -26.09 27.01
CA ALA A 22 -9.48 -25.27 25.86
C ALA A 22 -10.37 -26.07 24.89
N ARG A 23 -11.48 -25.50 24.47
CA ARG A 23 -12.41 -26.11 23.50
C ARG A 23 -12.77 -25.10 22.42
N PHE A 24 -12.83 -25.56 21.16
CA PHE A 24 -13.32 -24.77 20.02
C PHE A 24 -14.80 -25.12 19.76
N ASP A 25 -15.67 -24.76 20.68
CA ASP A 25 -17.09 -25.13 20.72
C ASP A 25 -18.05 -23.91 20.61
N GLN A 26 -17.53 -22.73 20.24
CA GLN A 26 -18.29 -21.50 20.15
C GLN A 26 -18.58 -21.10 18.68
N PRO A 27 -19.66 -21.61 18.05
CA PRO A 27 -19.93 -21.37 16.63
C PRO A 27 -20.33 -19.92 16.30
N HIS A 28 -20.69 -19.14 17.31
CA HIS A 28 -21.11 -17.74 17.17
C HIS A 28 -19.99 -16.75 17.52
N ALA A 29 -18.79 -17.26 17.82
CA ALA A 29 -17.63 -16.43 18.13
C ALA A 29 -16.75 -16.18 16.91
N SER A 30 -16.06 -15.06 16.92
CA SER A 30 -15.03 -14.69 15.94
C SER A 30 -13.89 -13.95 16.64
N SER A 31 -12.70 -13.98 16.04
CA SER A 31 -11.56 -13.17 16.47
C SER A 31 -11.49 -11.81 15.75
N ASP A 32 -12.39 -11.53 14.83
CA ASP A 32 -12.33 -10.38 13.90
C ASP A 32 -13.46 -9.38 14.12
N GLY A 33 -13.96 -9.25 15.36
CA GLY A 33 -15.13 -8.43 15.70
C GLY A 33 -15.00 -6.96 15.27
N GLY A 34 -13.80 -6.42 15.26
CA GLY A 34 -13.54 -5.05 14.83
C GLY A 34 -13.47 -4.85 13.31
N ALA A 35 -13.51 -5.90 12.50
CA ALA A 35 -13.50 -5.80 11.04
C ALA A 35 -14.72 -5.05 10.49
N LEU A 36 -15.79 -4.94 11.26
CA LEU A 36 -16.96 -4.13 10.90
C LEU A 36 -16.66 -2.63 10.79
N LEU A 37 -15.63 -2.12 11.47
CA LEU A 37 -15.14 -0.75 11.22
C LEU A 37 -14.60 -0.60 9.80
N LEU A 38 -13.89 -1.60 9.27
CA LEU A 38 -13.42 -1.59 7.88
C LEU A 38 -14.59 -1.72 6.89
N LYS A 39 -15.63 -2.47 7.24
CA LYS A 39 -16.86 -2.53 6.44
C LYS A 39 -17.55 -1.17 6.37
N ALA A 40 -17.69 -0.47 7.48
CA ALA A 40 -18.29 0.87 7.52
C ALA A 40 -17.47 1.88 6.69
N VAL A 41 -16.14 1.78 6.72
CA VAL A 41 -15.25 2.55 5.84
C VAL A 41 -15.48 2.20 4.37
N ASP A 42 -15.60 0.91 4.04
CA ASP A 42 -15.87 0.46 2.67
C ASP A 42 -17.21 0.99 2.14
N GLU A 43 -18.24 0.95 2.95
CA GLU A 43 -19.57 1.48 2.60
C GLU A 43 -19.52 2.99 2.32
N ARG A 44 -18.81 3.74 3.16
CA ARG A 44 -18.59 5.19 2.97
C ARG A 44 -17.81 5.53 1.69
N LEU A 45 -16.83 4.71 1.32
CA LEU A 45 -16.03 4.88 0.10
C LEU A 45 -16.71 4.30 -1.15
N GLY A 46 -17.56 3.30 -0.98
CA GLY A 46 -18.06 2.45 -2.05
C GLY A 46 -16.94 1.66 -2.74
N LEU A 47 -15.82 1.38 -2.06
CA LEU A 47 -14.60 0.84 -2.66
C LEU A 47 -14.84 -0.53 -3.27
N THR A 48 -15.25 -1.52 -2.47
CA THR A 48 -15.42 -2.90 -2.96
C THR A 48 -16.55 -3.01 -3.97
N TRP A 49 -17.58 -2.19 -3.86
CA TRP A 49 -18.67 -2.12 -4.85
C TRP A 49 -18.15 -1.64 -6.21
N ARG A 50 -17.38 -0.54 -6.23
CA ARG A 50 -16.79 0.02 -7.47
C ARG A 50 -15.79 -0.95 -8.10
N LEU A 51 -14.97 -1.61 -7.28
CA LEU A 51 -14.03 -2.61 -7.75
C LEU A 51 -14.75 -3.83 -8.36
N ALA A 52 -15.78 -4.34 -7.71
CA ALA A 52 -16.56 -5.46 -8.21
C ALA A 52 -17.29 -5.13 -9.53
N SER A 53 -17.86 -3.91 -9.62
CA SER A 53 -18.54 -3.42 -10.83
C SER A 53 -17.59 -3.26 -12.03
N ALA A 54 -16.29 -3.13 -11.78
CA ALA A 54 -15.27 -3.07 -12.82
C ALA A 54 -14.94 -4.44 -13.42
N LEU A 55 -15.33 -5.53 -12.76
CA LEU A 55 -15.12 -6.91 -13.24
C LEU A 55 -16.29 -7.38 -14.10
N ARG A 56 -15.99 -8.22 -15.08
CA ARG A 56 -17.02 -8.89 -15.89
C ARG A 56 -17.19 -10.32 -15.41
N ASP A 57 -18.40 -10.66 -14.97
CA ASP A 57 -18.73 -12.06 -14.69
C ASP A 57 -19.03 -12.79 -16.01
N ARG A 58 -18.20 -13.78 -16.32
CA ARG A 58 -18.33 -14.61 -17.52
C ARG A 58 -18.98 -15.96 -17.21
N ARG A 59 -19.36 -16.19 -15.95
CA ARG A 59 -20.00 -17.43 -15.52
C ARG A 59 -21.46 -17.46 -15.92
N GLN A 60 -22.01 -18.64 -16.11
CA GLN A 60 -23.43 -18.83 -16.38
C GLN A 60 -24.26 -18.39 -15.16
N PRO A 61 -25.18 -17.41 -15.29
CA PRO A 61 -25.87 -16.81 -14.13
C PRO A 61 -26.53 -17.83 -13.19
N GLY A 62 -27.23 -18.83 -13.75
CA GLY A 62 -27.92 -19.86 -12.95
C GLY A 62 -26.99 -20.83 -12.16
N LYS A 63 -25.67 -20.77 -12.38
CA LYS A 63 -24.66 -21.60 -11.68
C LYS A 63 -23.77 -20.78 -10.75
N VAL A 64 -24.09 -19.50 -10.52
CA VAL A 64 -23.31 -18.60 -9.66
C VAL A 64 -23.81 -18.70 -8.23
N ALA A 65 -23.13 -19.47 -7.38
CA ALA A 65 -23.39 -19.52 -5.94
C ALA A 65 -22.82 -18.31 -5.16
N HIS A 66 -21.71 -17.75 -5.64
CA HIS A 66 -21.03 -16.61 -5.04
C HIS A 66 -20.83 -15.52 -6.09
N PRO A 67 -21.50 -14.36 -6.00
CA PRO A 67 -21.28 -13.20 -6.88
C PRO A 67 -19.82 -12.72 -6.85
N LEU A 68 -19.32 -12.10 -7.93
CA LEU A 68 -17.96 -11.53 -7.97
C LEU A 68 -17.71 -10.53 -6.84
N ARG A 69 -18.72 -9.75 -6.48
CA ARG A 69 -18.68 -8.81 -5.36
C ARG A 69 -18.34 -9.52 -4.04
N ASP A 70 -18.99 -10.65 -3.76
CA ASP A 70 -18.74 -11.41 -2.53
C ASP A 70 -17.32 -11.98 -2.51
N LEU A 71 -16.87 -12.58 -3.62
CA LEU A 71 -15.52 -13.14 -3.72
C LEU A 71 -14.45 -12.06 -3.56
N LEU A 72 -14.65 -10.88 -4.17
CA LEU A 72 -13.75 -9.75 -4.02
C LEU A 72 -13.74 -9.25 -2.56
N ARG A 73 -14.89 -9.05 -1.94
CA ARG A 73 -15.01 -8.61 -0.54
C ARG A 73 -14.36 -9.63 0.41
N GLN A 74 -14.62 -10.91 0.22
CA GLN A 74 -14.00 -11.98 1.02
C GLN A 74 -12.48 -11.90 0.97
N ARG A 75 -11.88 -11.64 -0.21
CA ARG A 75 -10.43 -11.50 -0.34
C ARG A 75 -9.89 -10.20 0.27
N VAL A 76 -10.51 -9.05 0.01
CA VAL A 76 -10.07 -7.74 0.52
C VAL A 76 -10.17 -7.69 2.05
N PHE A 77 -11.30 -8.09 2.63
CA PHE A 77 -11.47 -8.12 4.08
C PHE A 77 -10.62 -9.21 4.73
N GLY A 78 -10.46 -10.37 4.09
CA GLY A 78 -9.55 -11.41 4.55
C GLY A 78 -8.11 -10.89 4.69
N LEU A 79 -7.58 -10.23 3.66
CA LEU A 79 -6.26 -9.60 3.71
C LEU A 79 -6.17 -8.52 4.80
N ALA A 80 -7.20 -7.69 4.95
CA ALA A 80 -7.27 -6.68 6.00
C ALA A 80 -7.23 -7.32 7.39
N CYS A 81 -7.89 -8.46 7.60
CA CYS A 81 -7.85 -9.22 8.84
C CYS A 81 -6.58 -10.08 9.03
N GLY A 82 -5.65 -10.09 8.05
CA GLY A 82 -4.39 -10.84 8.15
C GLY A 82 -4.42 -12.25 7.54
N TYR A 83 -5.46 -12.60 6.81
CA TYR A 83 -5.59 -13.89 6.10
C TYR A 83 -5.12 -13.74 4.66
N ALA A 84 -3.86 -14.08 4.44
CA ALA A 84 -3.13 -13.70 3.23
C ALA A 84 -3.55 -14.47 1.98
N ASP A 85 -3.90 -15.74 2.09
CA ASP A 85 -4.18 -16.56 0.92
C ASP A 85 -5.59 -17.18 0.89
N CYS A 86 -5.88 -17.94 -0.18
CA CYS A 86 -7.20 -18.52 -0.36
C CYS A 86 -7.50 -19.65 0.63
N ASN A 87 -6.47 -20.32 1.17
CA ASN A 87 -6.67 -21.38 2.16
C ASN A 87 -7.18 -20.79 3.47
N ASP A 88 -6.57 -19.70 3.92
CA ASP A 88 -6.99 -18.99 5.13
C ASP A 88 -8.42 -18.48 4.97
N ALA A 89 -8.70 -17.80 3.85
CA ALA A 89 -10.02 -17.26 3.58
C ALA A 89 -11.12 -18.34 3.54
N ALA A 90 -10.79 -19.55 3.08
CA ALA A 90 -11.75 -20.67 3.05
C ALA A 90 -12.08 -21.22 4.44
N ARG A 91 -11.12 -21.16 5.39
CA ARG A 91 -11.34 -21.56 6.79
C ARG A 91 -12.37 -20.68 7.50
N LEU A 92 -12.53 -19.44 7.04
CA LEU A 92 -13.50 -18.45 7.56
C LEU A 92 -14.89 -18.59 6.96
N ALA A 93 -15.16 -19.63 6.15
CA ALA A 93 -16.40 -19.77 5.40
C ALA A 93 -17.67 -19.74 6.29
N HIS A 94 -17.56 -20.10 7.56
CA HIS A 94 -18.65 -20.12 8.54
C HIS A 94 -18.53 -19.03 9.61
N ASP A 95 -17.46 -18.23 9.62
CA ASP A 95 -17.22 -17.19 10.60
C ASP A 95 -18.34 -16.13 10.56
N PRO A 96 -18.99 -15.81 11.69
CA PRO A 96 -20.14 -14.90 11.73
C PRO A 96 -19.80 -13.46 11.34
N ILE A 97 -18.61 -12.98 11.68
CA ILE A 97 -18.17 -11.62 11.30
C ILE A 97 -17.87 -11.57 9.80
N HIS A 98 -17.15 -12.57 9.25
CA HIS A 98 -16.88 -12.61 7.82
C HIS A 98 -18.15 -12.77 6.98
N LYS A 99 -19.19 -13.42 7.48
CA LYS A 99 -20.52 -13.42 6.86
C LYS A 99 -21.14 -12.01 6.87
N LEU A 100 -21.09 -11.29 8.01
CA LEU A 100 -21.58 -9.91 8.13
C LEU A 100 -20.80 -8.95 7.20
N LEU A 101 -19.51 -9.13 7.01
CA LEU A 101 -18.71 -8.36 6.06
C LEU A 101 -19.26 -8.47 4.62
N LEU A 102 -19.93 -9.57 4.29
CA LEU A 102 -20.51 -9.84 2.98
C LEU A 102 -22.05 -9.67 2.95
N ASP A 103 -22.63 -8.95 3.88
CA ASP A 103 -24.08 -8.71 4.01
C ASP A 103 -24.91 -10.00 4.17
N ARG A 104 -24.30 -11.06 4.72
CA ARG A 104 -24.97 -12.32 5.01
C ARG A 104 -25.40 -12.40 6.46
N ASP A 105 -26.45 -13.15 6.71
CA ASP A 105 -26.82 -13.49 8.07
C ASP A 105 -25.65 -14.18 8.80
N PRO A 106 -25.25 -13.70 9.99
CA PRO A 106 -24.07 -14.23 10.68
C PRO A 106 -24.21 -15.69 11.11
N LEU A 107 -25.42 -16.14 11.47
CA LEU A 107 -25.65 -17.48 12.01
C LEU A 107 -26.23 -18.42 10.95
N ALA A 108 -27.34 -18.04 10.31
CA ALA A 108 -28.07 -18.87 9.34
C ALA A 108 -27.63 -18.67 7.89
N GLY A 109 -26.84 -17.64 7.60
CA GLY A 109 -26.41 -17.33 6.21
C GLY A 109 -25.53 -18.42 5.60
N ALA A 110 -25.62 -18.57 4.29
CA ALA A 110 -24.82 -19.52 3.53
C ALA A 110 -23.31 -19.32 3.77
N ALA A 111 -22.56 -20.41 3.69
CA ALA A 111 -21.10 -20.40 3.79
C ALA A 111 -20.47 -19.49 2.71
N LEU A 112 -19.30 -18.91 3.02
CA LEU A 112 -18.55 -18.10 2.07
C LEU A 112 -17.84 -18.96 1.01
N GLY A 113 -17.19 -18.32 0.04
CA GLY A 113 -16.49 -19.01 -1.04
C GLY A 113 -15.37 -19.91 -0.53
N SER A 114 -15.36 -21.16 -1.00
CA SER A 114 -14.30 -22.13 -0.69
C SER A 114 -12.99 -21.79 -1.39
N GLN A 115 -11.88 -22.39 -0.93
CA GLN A 115 -10.55 -22.21 -1.53
C GLN A 115 -10.55 -22.43 -3.07
N PRO A 116 -11.10 -23.52 -3.61
CA PRO A 116 -11.15 -23.70 -5.07
C PRO A 116 -11.97 -22.64 -5.79
N THR A 117 -13.02 -22.10 -5.15
CA THR A 117 -13.84 -21.01 -5.72
C THR A 117 -13.05 -19.72 -5.79
N LEU A 118 -12.34 -19.36 -4.71
CA LEU A 118 -11.48 -18.17 -4.66
C LEU A 118 -10.30 -18.30 -5.63
N SER A 119 -9.66 -19.47 -5.70
CA SER A 119 -8.57 -19.71 -6.64
C SER A 119 -9.04 -19.57 -8.09
N ARG A 120 -10.19 -20.15 -8.45
CA ARG A 120 -10.78 -19.96 -9.79
C ARG A 120 -11.09 -18.50 -10.09
N PHE A 121 -11.62 -17.76 -9.13
CA PHE A 121 -11.87 -16.32 -9.25
C PHE A 121 -10.59 -15.56 -9.54
N GLU A 122 -9.53 -15.75 -8.75
CA GLU A 122 -8.24 -15.06 -8.92
C GLU A 122 -7.61 -15.39 -10.30
N ASN A 123 -7.75 -16.62 -10.76
CA ASN A 123 -7.19 -17.07 -12.02
C ASN A 123 -8.07 -16.74 -13.27
N ALA A 124 -9.30 -16.31 -13.09
CA ALA A 124 -10.21 -16.00 -14.22
C ALA A 124 -10.01 -14.59 -14.81
N VAL A 125 -9.28 -13.69 -14.12
CA VAL A 125 -9.15 -12.29 -14.53
C VAL A 125 -8.27 -12.14 -15.78
N GLY A 126 -8.68 -11.22 -16.64
CA GLY A 126 -7.92 -10.81 -17.81
C GLY A 126 -7.29 -9.43 -17.66
N ARG A 127 -6.43 -9.04 -18.61
CA ARG A 127 -5.75 -7.72 -18.62
C ARG A 127 -6.75 -6.56 -18.58
N ALA A 128 -7.86 -6.66 -19.30
CA ALA A 128 -8.89 -5.62 -19.32
C ALA A 128 -9.61 -5.48 -17.97
N ASP A 129 -9.83 -6.59 -17.26
CA ASP A 129 -10.42 -6.58 -15.92
C ASP A 129 -9.49 -5.88 -14.92
N LEU A 130 -8.21 -6.23 -14.93
CA LEU A 130 -7.19 -5.60 -14.09
C LEU A 130 -7.02 -4.09 -14.38
N TYR A 131 -7.10 -3.71 -15.65
CA TYR A 131 -7.05 -2.31 -16.06
C TYR A 131 -8.24 -1.52 -15.49
N ARG A 132 -9.47 -2.05 -15.64
CA ARG A 132 -10.69 -1.41 -15.09
C ARG A 132 -10.65 -1.36 -13.57
N LEU A 133 -10.23 -2.44 -12.92
CA LEU A 133 -10.13 -2.53 -11.46
C LEU A 133 -9.11 -1.53 -10.91
N GLY A 134 -7.91 -1.44 -11.51
CA GLY A 134 -6.92 -0.43 -11.13
C GLY A 134 -7.42 1.01 -11.39
N THR A 135 -8.23 1.22 -12.43
CA THR A 135 -8.87 2.51 -12.71
C THR A 135 -9.90 2.86 -11.63
N ALA A 136 -10.78 1.92 -11.28
CA ALA A 136 -11.79 2.11 -10.23
C ALA A 136 -11.17 2.40 -8.85
N LEU A 137 -10.03 1.75 -8.55
CA LEU A 137 -9.27 2.02 -7.32
C LEU A 137 -8.78 3.48 -7.28
N VAL A 138 -8.11 3.94 -8.34
CA VAL A 138 -7.65 5.33 -8.47
C VAL A 138 -8.83 6.29 -8.32
N ASP A 139 -9.93 6.04 -9.04
CA ASP A 139 -11.11 6.90 -9.03
C ASP A 139 -11.74 6.99 -7.63
N THR A 140 -11.82 5.89 -6.91
CA THR A 140 -12.36 5.87 -5.54
C THR A 140 -11.53 6.75 -4.62
N VAL A 141 -10.20 6.57 -4.61
CA VAL A 141 -9.31 7.35 -3.74
C VAL A 141 -9.35 8.83 -4.11
N LEU A 142 -9.20 9.16 -5.39
CA LEU A 142 -9.15 10.56 -5.82
C LEU A 142 -10.49 11.28 -5.63
N SER A 143 -11.62 10.62 -5.86
CA SER A 143 -12.96 11.19 -5.62
C SER A 143 -13.22 11.47 -4.15
N SER A 144 -12.80 10.57 -3.25
CA SER A 144 -12.88 10.77 -1.80
C SER A 144 -12.10 12.02 -1.37
N HIS A 145 -10.88 12.21 -1.90
CA HIS A 145 -10.09 13.41 -1.62
C HIS A 145 -10.63 14.67 -2.29
N ARG A 146 -11.26 14.56 -3.46
CA ARG A 146 -11.96 15.69 -4.09
C ARG A 146 -13.12 16.16 -3.22
N ALA A 147 -13.92 15.23 -2.68
CA ALA A 147 -15.01 15.56 -1.76
C ALA A 147 -14.50 16.26 -0.49
N ARG A 148 -13.36 15.81 0.07
CA ARG A 148 -12.74 16.38 1.26
C ARG A 148 -12.10 17.77 1.04
N LEU A 149 -11.39 17.95 -0.07
CA LEU A 149 -10.55 19.12 -0.31
C LEU A 149 -11.23 20.22 -1.15
N GLY A 150 -12.25 19.88 -1.90
CA GLY A 150 -12.90 20.83 -2.83
C GLY A 150 -11.87 21.49 -3.76
N GLU A 151 -11.86 22.80 -3.81
CA GLU A 151 -10.91 23.63 -4.57
C GLU A 151 -9.59 23.89 -3.81
N GLY A 152 -9.42 23.36 -2.60
CA GLY A 152 -8.26 23.64 -1.73
C GLY A 152 -6.97 22.91 -2.12
N ALA A 153 -7.00 21.96 -3.05
CA ALA A 153 -5.80 21.29 -3.55
C ALA A 153 -5.01 22.21 -4.48
N ARG A 154 -3.82 22.64 -4.07
CA ARG A 154 -2.91 23.53 -4.82
C ARG A 154 -1.70 22.80 -5.40
N LEU A 155 -1.27 21.76 -4.73
CA LEU A 155 -0.14 20.91 -5.12
C LEU A 155 -0.47 19.46 -4.86
N ILE A 156 -0.24 18.60 -5.85
CA ILE A 156 -0.36 17.16 -5.69
C ILE A 156 0.98 16.54 -6.04
N THR A 157 1.63 15.94 -5.04
CA THR A 157 2.89 15.24 -5.23
C THR A 157 2.61 13.75 -5.43
N ILE A 158 3.16 13.18 -6.49
CA ILE A 158 3.07 11.76 -6.84
C ILE A 158 4.43 11.15 -6.57
N ASP A 159 4.48 10.22 -5.63
CA ASP A 159 5.69 9.44 -5.35
C ASP A 159 5.60 8.09 -6.05
N LEU A 160 6.70 7.69 -6.67
CA LEU A 160 6.86 6.38 -7.29
C LEU A 160 7.97 5.64 -6.58
N ASP A 161 7.70 4.39 -6.23
CA ASP A 161 8.72 3.49 -5.72
C ASP A 161 8.50 2.07 -6.21
N ALA A 162 9.58 1.33 -6.29
CA ALA A 162 9.61 -0.06 -6.68
C ALA A 162 10.30 -0.88 -5.59
N THR A 163 9.80 -2.08 -5.39
CA THR A 163 10.41 -3.05 -4.49
C THR A 163 10.54 -4.39 -5.21
N ASP A 164 11.27 -5.31 -4.63
CA ASP A 164 11.25 -6.71 -5.00
C ASP A 164 10.08 -7.44 -4.30
N ASP A 165 9.68 -8.53 -4.90
CA ASP A 165 8.68 -9.47 -4.42
C ASP A 165 9.21 -10.87 -4.76
N PRO A 166 9.95 -11.50 -3.82
CA PRO A 166 10.58 -12.79 -4.04
C PRO A 166 9.57 -13.89 -4.39
N THR A 167 9.91 -14.70 -5.38
CA THR A 167 9.07 -15.81 -5.85
C THR A 167 9.70 -17.14 -5.46
N HIS A 168 8.86 -18.11 -5.09
CA HIS A 168 9.29 -19.39 -4.55
C HIS A 168 8.89 -20.60 -5.42
N GLY A 169 8.67 -20.40 -6.71
CA GLY A 169 8.29 -21.46 -7.63
C GLY A 169 8.33 -21.03 -9.10
N GLN A 170 7.88 -21.91 -9.97
CA GLN A 170 7.78 -21.63 -11.41
C GLN A 170 6.54 -20.76 -11.69
N GLN A 171 6.71 -19.45 -11.60
CA GLN A 171 5.65 -18.48 -11.82
C GLN A 171 5.91 -17.72 -13.12
N GLU A 172 4.83 -17.43 -13.88
CA GLU A 172 4.92 -16.67 -15.12
C GLU A 172 5.64 -15.33 -14.89
N PHE A 173 6.68 -15.03 -15.68
CA PHE A 173 7.45 -13.79 -15.64
C PHE A 173 8.21 -13.53 -14.33
N ALA A 174 8.39 -14.51 -13.47
CA ALA A 174 9.39 -14.47 -12.43
C ALA A 174 10.77 -14.66 -13.10
N PHE A 175 11.69 -13.76 -12.83
CA PHE A 175 13.05 -13.80 -13.37
C PHE A 175 14.06 -13.46 -12.29
N PHE A 176 15.26 -13.99 -12.42
CA PHE A 176 16.38 -13.61 -11.57
C PHE A 176 16.74 -12.14 -11.77
N ASN A 177 16.83 -11.40 -10.68
CA ASN A 177 17.22 -10.00 -10.68
C ASN A 177 18.56 -9.83 -9.95
N GLY A 178 19.62 -9.50 -10.70
CA GLY A 178 20.97 -9.38 -10.14
C GLY A 178 21.17 -8.20 -9.19
N TYR A 179 20.25 -7.24 -9.10
CA TYR A 179 20.33 -6.17 -8.11
C TYR A 179 19.84 -6.63 -6.73
N TYR A 180 18.78 -7.46 -6.71
CA TYR A 180 18.20 -8.02 -5.49
C TYR A 180 18.74 -9.43 -5.16
N ASP A 181 19.53 -10.01 -6.06
CA ASP A 181 20.10 -11.37 -5.96
C ASP A 181 19.06 -12.45 -5.69
N THR A 182 17.88 -12.35 -6.35
CA THR A 182 16.78 -13.28 -6.16
C THR A 182 15.89 -13.39 -7.40
N TRP A 183 15.14 -14.50 -7.47
CA TRP A 183 14.01 -14.64 -8.41
C TRP A 183 12.82 -13.87 -7.85
N CYS A 184 12.32 -12.89 -8.59
CA CYS A 184 11.31 -11.99 -8.09
C CYS A 184 10.40 -11.41 -9.17
N TYR A 185 9.33 -10.76 -8.70
CA TYR A 185 8.67 -9.67 -9.40
C TYR A 185 9.18 -8.32 -8.92
N LEU A 186 8.79 -7.26 -9.62
CA LEU A 186 9.13 -5.88 -9.26
C LEU A 186 7.87 -5.01 -9.17
N PRO A 187 7.09 -5.12 -8.09
CA PRO A 187 5.95 -4.24 -7.87
C PRO A 187 6.36 -2.76 -7.93
N LEU A 188 5.55 -1.97 -8.61
CA LEU A 188 5.62 -0.50 -8.65
C LEU A 188 4.41 0.04 -7.93
N LEU A 189 4.62 0.87 -6.93
CA LEU A 189 3.56 1.60 -6.24
C LEU A 189 3.59 3.08 -6.62
N ALA A 190 2.41 3.69 -6.62
CA ALA A 190 2.25 5.13 -6.72
C ALA A 190 1.40 5.63 -5.55
N THR A 191 1.89 6.70 -4.90
CA THR A 191 1.13 7.42 -3.88
C THR A 191 0.87 8.85 -4.32
N VAL A 192 -0.12 9.48 -3.70
CA VAL A 192 -0.37 10.92 -3.82
C VAL A 192 -0.37 11.59 -2.46
N THR A 193 0.22 12.79 -2.41
CA THR A 193 0.17 13.69 -1.25
C THR A 193 -0.45 15.00 -1.69
N PHE A 194 -1.42 15.48 -0.93
CA PHE A 194 -2.10 16.75 -1.21
C PHE A 194 -1.49 17.88 -0.39
N ASN A 195 -1.10 18.95 -1.05
CA ASN A 195 -0.48 20.14 -0.43
C ASN A 195 0.76 19.76 0.40
N THR A 196 0.76 20.11 1.68
CA THR A 196 1.81 19.81 2.67
C THR A 196 1.35 18.77 3.70
N GLU A 197 0.30 18.01 3.39
CA GLU A 197 -0.19 16.97 4.29
C GLU A 197 0.90 15.91 4.53
N PRO A 198 1.00 15.36 5.74
CA PRO A 198 2.04 14.37 6.04
C PRO A 198 1.73 12.97 5.51
N ILE A 199 0.50 12.73 5.03
CA ILE A 199 0.07 11.39 4.61
C ILE A 199 0.22 11.22 3.10
N GLN A 200 0.87 10.13 2.70
CA GLN A 200 0.92 9.63 1.34
C GLN A 200 -0.18 8.59 1.14
N HIS A 201 -1.13 8.86 0.26
CA HIS A 201 -2.24 7.96 -0.06
C HIS A 201 -1.87 7.06 -1.23
N VAL A 202 -1.92 5.74 -1.05
CA VAL A 202 -1.65 4.80 -2.13
C VAL A 202 -2.80 4.85 -3.14
N VAL A 203 -2.46 4.99 -4.42
CA VAL A 203 -3.44 5.11 -5.51
C VAL A 203 -3.28 4.03 -6.56
N ALA A 204 -2.12 3.39 -6.70
CA ALA A 204 -1.90 2.37 -7.71
C ALA A 204 -0.82 1.38 -7.31
N GLY A 205 -1.00 0.13 -7.77
CA GLY A 205 -0.01 -0.95 -7.70
C GLY A 205 0.08 -1.67 -9.05
N LEU A 206 1.28 -1.80 -9.59
CA LEU A 206 1.55 -2.47 -10.86
C LEU A 206 2.63 -3.52 -10.68
N LEU A 207 2.27 -4.79 -10.86
CA LEU A 207 3.23 -5.90 -10.88
C LEU A 207 4.04 -5.86 -12.17
N ARG A 208 5.34 -6.09 -12.08
CA ARG A 208 6.24 -6.12 -13.24
C ARG A 208 7.10 -7.38 -13.19
N PRO A 209 7.50 -7.92 -14.36
CA PRO A 209 8.47 -9.01 -14.40
C PRO A 209 9.80 -8.67 -13.71
N GLY A 210 10.50 -9.66 -13.16
CA GLY A 210 11.74 -9.50 -12.41
C GLY A 210 12.89 -8.86 -13.19
N THR A 211 12.91 -8.96 -14.51
CA THR A 211 13.87 -8.28 -15.41
C THR A 211 13.37 -6.94 -15.95
N GLY A 212 12.22 -6.47 -15.46
CA GLY A 212 11.62 -5.21 -15.94
C GLY A 212 12.46 -3.99 -15.57
N ALA A 213 12.76 -3.11 -16.54
CA ALA A 213 13.34 -1.80 -16.24
C ALA A 213 12.47 -1.04 -15.23
N SER A 214 13.08 -0.26 -14.33
CA SER A 214 12.37 0.51 -13.30
C SER A 214 11.28 1.40 -13.88
N THR A 215 11.45 1.89 -15.10
CA THR A 215 10.47 2.76 -15.80
C THR A 215 9.41 2.01 -16.60
N ARG A 216 9.43 0.66 -16.62
CA ARG A 216 8.42 -0.14 -17.33
C ARG A 216 7.03 0.12 -16.76
N GLY A 217 6.08 0.53 -17.61
CA GLY A 217 4.69 0.84 -17.23
C GLY A 217 4.49 2.24 -16.63
N VAL A 218 5.53 2.92 -16.15
CA VAL A 218 5.46 4.21 -15.44
C VAL A 218 4.79 5.31 -16.27
N ARG A 219 5.18 5.49 -17.53
CA ARG A 219 4.59 6.53 -18.39
C ARG A 219 3.09 6.32 -18.64
N GLY A 220 2.68 5.07 -18.83
CA GLY A 220 1.26 4.72 -18.98
C GLY A 220 0.46 4.99 -17.70
N LEU A 221 1.02 4.65 -16.54
CA LEU A 221 0.43 4.93 -15.24
C LEU A 221 0.30 6.44 -15.01
N LEU A 222 1.39 7.20 -15.15
CA LEU A 222 1.41 8.65 -14.93
C LEU A 222 0.50 9.41 -15.90
N ARG A 223 0.43 9.02 -17.17
CA ARG A 223 -0.49 9.64 -18.14
C ARG A 223 -1.93 9.57 -17.63
N ARG A 224 -2.37 8.41 -17.16
CA ARG A 224 -3.73 8.23 -16.62
C ARG A 224 -3.95 9.02 -15.34
N LEU A 225 -2.99 8.98 -14.42
CA LEU A 225 -3.04 9.77 -13.18
C LEU A 225 -3.11 11.26 -13.49
N PHE A 226 -2.29 11.79 -14.40
CA PHE A 226 -2.31 13.20 -14.75
C PHE A 226 -3.65 13.62 -15.36
N THR A 227 -4.23 12.80 -16.24
CA THR A 227 -5.55 13.07 -16.81
C THR A 227 -6.59 13.19 -15.70
N LYS A 228 -6.68 12.19 -14.81
CA LYS A 228 -7.65 12.18 -13.71
C LYS A 228 -7.42 13.31 -12.71
N LEU A 229 -6.18 13.55 -12.31
CA LEU A 229 -5.84 14.62 -11.38
C LEU A 229 -6.17 16.00 -11.94
N ARG A 230 -5.91 16.25 -13.21
CA ARG A 230 -6.27 17.52 -13.87
C ARG A 230 -7.78 17.72 -14.00
N THR A 231 -8.53 16.63 -14.25
CA THR A 231 -10.00 16.69 -14.28
C THR A 231 -10.57 17.00 -12.89
N LEU A 232 -10.09 16.32 -11.86
CA LEU A 232 -10.62 16.47 -10.50
C LEU A 232 -10.07 17.71 -9.77
N PHE A 233 -8.84 18.11 -10.05
CA PHE A 233 -8.13 19.21 -9.38
C PHE A 233 -7.46 20.13 -10.40
N PRO A 234 -8.24 20.87 -11.23
CA PRO A 234 -7.72 21.63 -12.37
C PRO A 234 -6.74 22.74 -11.97
N ARG A 235 -6.82 23.25 -10.73
CA ARG A 235 -5.94 24.30 -10.21
C ARG A 235 -4.68 23.78 -9.52
N ALA A 236 -4.55 22.46 -9.34
CA ALA A 236 -3.41 21.89 -8.65
C ALA A 236 -2.20 21.73 -9.58
N ARG A 237 -1.04 22.16 -9.11
CA ARG A 237 0.24 21.79 -9.72
C ARG A 237 0.52 20.33 -9.43
N LEU A 238 1.07 19.61 -10.41
CA LEU A 238 1.47 18.22 -10.25
C LEU A 238 2.98 18.13 -10.11
N ARG A 239 3.45 17.31 -9.17
CA ARG A 239 4.87 17.03 -8.94
C ARG A 239 5.10 15.53 -8.86
N VAL A 240 6.17 15.05 -9.51
CA VAL A 240 6.60 13.65 -9.43
C VAL A 240 7.93 13.56 -8.68
N ARG A 241 8.00 12.61 -7.73
CA ARG A 241 9.23 12.24 -7.04
C ARG A 241 9.48 10.75 -7.23
N ALA A 242 10.75 10.38 -7.46
CA ALA A 242 11.15 8.99 -7.55
C ALA A 242 12.66 8.84 -7.29
N ASP A 243 13.10 7.62 -7.08
CA ASP A 243 14.52 7.31 -6.87
C ASP A 243 15.36 7.39 -8.17
N ALA A 244 16.62 7.01 -8.08
CA ALA A 244 17.56 7.08 -9.18
C ALA A 244 17.26 6.07 -10.31
N GLY A 245 16.56 4.99 -10.02
CA GLY A 245 16.12 3.99 -11.00
C GLY A 245 15.15 4.55 -12.04
N PHE A 246 14.47 5.67 -11.73
CA PHE A 246 13.49 6.30 -12.63
C PHE A 246 14.07 7.43 -13.51
N ALA A 247 15.35 7.76 -13.39
CA ALA A 247 15.96 8.86 -14.16
C ALA A 247 16.23 8.48 -15.65
N ASP A 248 15.21 7.99 -16.34
CA ASP A 248 15.26 7.63 -17.76
C ASP A 248 14.94 8.82 -18.66
N SER A 249 15.65 8.90 -19.81
CA SER A 249 15.50 10.00 -20.79
C SER A 249 14.07 10.15 -21.29
N LYS A 250 13.39 9.03 -21.58
CA LYS A 250 12.02 9.02 -22.09
C LYS A 250 11.00 9.48 -21.04
N LEU A 251 11.24 9.15 -19.75
CA LEU A 251 10.41 9.61 -18.65
C LEU A 251 10.61 11.11 -18.41
N LEU A 252 11.85 11.58 -18.37
CA LEU A 252 12.16 13.01 -18.20
C LEU A 252 11.52 13.85 -19.30
N SER A 253 11.68 13.45 -20.57
CA SER A 253 11.06 14.15 -21.70
C SER A 253 9.53 14.10 -21.67
N PHE A 254 8.94 13.01 -21.13
CA PHE A 254 7.50 12.92 -20.91
C PHE A 254 7.02 13.90 -19.84
N LEU A 255 7.72 14.02 -18.72
CA LEU A 255 7.39 14.93 -17.62
C LEU A 255 7.51 16.40 -18.06
N ASP A 256 8.59 16.75 -18.81
CA ASP A 256 8.77 18.09 -19.37
C ASP A 256 7.62 18.47 -20.31
N ARG A 257 7.28 17.59 -21.26
CA ARG A 257 6.15 17.82 -22.19
C ARG A 257 4.80 17.90 -21.51
N ALA A 258 4.64 17.15 -20.41
CA ALA A 258 3.42 17.20 -19.61
C ALA A 258 3.33 18.46 -18.74
N GLY A 259 4.35 19.31 -18.67
CA GLY A 259 4.38 20.50 -17.80
C GLY A 259 4.29 20.15 -16.31
N VAL A 260 4.87 19.02 -15.90
CA VAL A 260 4.82 18.54 -14.54
C VAL A 260 6.14 18.82 -13.82
N GLU A 261 6.06 19.28 -12.58
CA GLU A 261 7.23 19.45 -11.72
C GLU A 261 7.82 18.07 -11.39
N TYR A 262 9.16 17.97 -11.31
CA TYR A 262 9.76 16.71 -10.87
C TYR A 262 11.05 16.89 -10.08
N VAL A 263 11.33 15.93 -9.20
CA VAL A 263 12.61 15.73 -8.52
C VAL A 263 12.89 14.22 -8.50
N LEU A 264 13.87 13.80 -9.30
CA LEU A 264 14.24 12.39 -9.38
C LEU A 264 15.69 12.21 -8.94
N GLY A 265 15.99 11.11 -8.25
CA GLY A 265 17.36 10.69 -8.05
C GLY A 265 18.08 10.55 -9.39
N LEU A 266 19.39 10.77 -9.41
CA LEU A 266 20.21 10.58 -10.62
C LEU A 266 21.46 9.75 -10.25
N PRO A 267 21.71 8.62 -10.93
CA PRO A 267 22.93 7.86 -10.70
C PRO A 267 24.18 8.70 -10.99
N GLY A 268 25.20 8.56 -10.13
CA GLY A 268 26.51 9.17 -10.34
C GLY A 268 27.20 8.67 -11.62
N ASN A 269 28.06 9.49 -12.19
CA ASN A 269 28.92 9.11 -13.30
C ASN A 269 30.15 10.03 -13.36
N ARG A 270 31.21 9.61 -14.07
CA ARG A 270 32.47 10.34 -14.15
C ARG A 270 32.37 11.83 -14.47
N ARG A 271 31.35 12.26 -15.26
CA ARG A 271 31.14 13.68 -15.59
C ARG A 271 30.56 14.46 -14.42
N LEU A 272 29.60 13.87 -13.71
CA LEU A 272 29.01 14.46 -12.50
C LEU A 272 30.02 14.48 -11.35
N ASP A 273 30.83 13.42 -11.21
CA ASP A 273 31.90 13.36 -10.22
C ASP A 273 32.95 14.46 -10.44
N LYS A 274 33.31 14.79 -11.71
CA LYS A 274 34.16 15.95 -12.01
C LYS A 274 33.50 17.27 -11.58
N ARG A 275 32.20 17.43 -11.75
CA ARG A 275 31.49 18.66 -11.42
C ARG A 275 31.33 18.90 -9.94
N VAL A 276 31.19 17.84 -9.14
CA VAL A 276 31.04 17.95 -7.69
C VAL A 276 32.38 18.10 -6.95
N ARG A 277 33.53 17.89 -7.59
CA ARG A 277 34.86 17.89 -6.97
C ARG A 277 35.17 19.11 -6.10
N ARG A 278 34.89 20.34 -6.62
CA ARG A 278 35.15 21.56 -5.86
C ARG A 278 34.29 21.63 -4.60
N LEU A 279 33.03 21.24 -4.71
CA LEU A 279 32.10 21.21 -3.58
C LEU A 279 32.50 20.15 -2.55
N LEU A 280 32.92 18.97 -3.00
CA LEU A 280 33.49 17.91 -2.13
C LEU A 280 34.79 18.35 -1.45
N GLY A 281 35.67 19.08 -2.14
CA GLY A 281 36.89 19.62 -1.54
C GLY A 281 36.56 20.54 -0.36
N ARG A 282 35.57 21.42 -0.49
CA ARG A 282 35.08 22.28 0.60
C ARG A 282 34.45 21.47 1.73
N ALA A 283 33.64 20.46 1.43
CA ALA A 283 33.05 19.58 2.41
C ALA A 283 34.11 18.77 3.19
N ARG A 284 35.16 18.27 2.49
CA ARG A 284 36.33 17.60 3.14
C ARG A 284 37.08 18.53 4.09
N MET A 285 37.29 19.77 3.69
CA MET A 285 37.94 20.76 4.54
C MET A 285 37.11 21.00 5.80
N GLN A 286 35.80 21.26 5.65
CA GLN A 286 34.87 21.43 6.76
C GLN A 286 34.89 20.22 7.70
N ALA A 287 34.77 18.99 7.15
CA ALA A 287 34.79 17.76 7.93
C ALA A 287 36.13 17.51 8.67
N ARG A 288 37.24 18.00 8.11
CA ARG A 288 38.53 17.96 8.80
C ARG A 288 38.59 18.91 9.99
N THR A 289 38.06 20.12 9.80
CA THR A 289 38.10 21.17 10.85
C THR A 289 37.14 20.84 12.00
N THR A 290 35.93 20.36 11.70
CA THR A 290 34.92 20.10 12.73
C THR A 290 34.99 18.69 13.33
N GLY A 291 35.61 17.74 12.67
CA GLY A 291 35.56 16.31 13.04
C GLY A 291 34.22 15.63 12.72
N GLU A 292 33.21 16.36 12.25
CA GLU A 292 31.86 15.89 12.01
C GLU A 292 31.54 15.71 10.53
N THR A 293 30.45 15.00 10.24
CA THR A 293 29.92 14.87 8.88
C THR A 293 29.56 16.23 8.28
N ALA A 294 30.15 16.57 7.16
CA ALA A 294 29.92 17.83 6.46
C ALA A 294 29.08 17.62 5.20
N THR A 295 28.06 18.45 5.01
CA THR A 295 27.17 18.39 3.84
C THR A 295 27.04 19.76 3.21
N LEU A 296 27.35 19.86 1.92
CA LEU A 296 27.19 21.04 1.11
C LEU A 296 26.30 20.76 -0.11
N TYR A 297 25.55 21.76 -0.55
CA TYR A 297 24.66 21.67 -1.70
C TYR A 297 25.10 22.65 -2.80
N GLY A 298 24.99 22.21 -4.04
CA GLY A 298 25.26 23.01 -5.20
C GLY A 298 24.42 22.56 -6.39
N GLU A 299 24.57 23.24 -7.52
CA GLU A 299 23.86 22.90 -8.73
C GLU A 299 24.77 23.00 -9.97
N THR A 300 24.36 22.32 -11.03
CA THR A 300 24.99 22.39 -12.34
C THR A 300 23.96 22.12 -13.42
N ARG A 301 24.30 22.45 -14.65
CA ARG A 301 23.54 22.00 -15.81
C ARG A 301 24.25 20.81 -16.47
N TYR A 302 23.49 19.78 -16.81
CA TYR A 302 24.03 18.56 -17.39
C TYR A 302 23.10 17.95 -18.43
N ALA A 303 23.67 17.36 -19.46
CA ALA A 303 23.00 16.53 -20.44
C ALA A 303 23.72 15.19 -20.57
N ALA A 304 23.02 14.09 -20.36
CA ALA A 304 23.50 12.78 -20.72
C ALA A 304 23.37 12.54 -22.23
N ARG A 305 24.15 11.61 -22.80
CA ARG A 305 24.19 11.36 -24.25
C ARG A 305 22.79 11.12 -24.88
N ARG A 306 21.88 10.47 -24.11
CA ARG A 306 20.52 10.11 -24.57
C ARG A 306 19.47 11.14 -24.19
N TRP A 307 19.83 12.25 -23.55
CA TRP A 307 18.87 13.28 -23.18
C TRP A 307 18.64 14.26 -24.35
N ASP A 308 17.38 14.64 -24.53
CA ASP A 308 16.93 15.59 -25.54
C ASP A 308 17.30 17.04 -25.23
N ARG A 309 17.65 17.33 -23.97
CA ARG A 309 18.02 18.67 -23.51
C ARG A 309 18.90 18.65 -22.28
N THR A 310 19.55 19.78 -22.02
CA THR A 310 20.25 20.04 -20.76
C THR A 310 19.27 20.28 -19.62
N ARG A 311 19.47 19.63 -18.46
CA ARG A 311 18.63 19.76 -17.27
C ARG A 311 19.43 20.24 -16.07
N ARG A 312 18.71 20.80 -15.10
CA ARG A 312 19.26 21.23 -13.83
C ARG A 312 19.52 20.01 -12.96
N ILE A 313 20.73 19.93 -12.41
CA ILE A 313 21.17 18.89 -11.49
C ILE A 313 21.51 19.53 -10.16
N ILE A 314 20.93 19.01 -9.09
CA ILE A 314 21.30 19.32 -7.72
C ILE A 314 22.39 18.34 -7.29
N MET A 315 23.44 18.84 -6.68
CA MET A 315 24.57 18.08 -6.15
C MET A 315 24.56 18.19 -4.64
N LYS A 316 24.54 17.07 -3.93
CA LYS A 316 24.87 16.96 -2.51
C LYS A 316 26.30 16.46 -2.41
N ALA A 317 27.19 17.24 -1.86
CA ALA A 317 28.53 16.86 -1.49
C ALA A 317 28.57 16.56 -0.01
N GLU A 318 28.65 15.30 0.35
CA GLU A 318 28.67 14.85 1.75
C GLU A 318 29.96 14.09 2.03
N VAL A 319 30.56 14.38 3.17
CA VAL A 319 31.72 13.65 3.69
C VAL A 319 31.33 13.08 5.04
N LEU A 320 31.16 11.78 5.07
CA LEU A 320 30.75 11.02 6.25
C LEU A 320 31.95 10.87 7.21
N CYS A 321 31.72 11.21 8.46
CA CYS A 321 32.67 11.00 9.57
C CYS A 321 32.01 10.06 10.58
N TYR A 322 32.60 8.89 10.77
CA TYR A 322 32.17 7.93 11.80
C TYR A 322 33.35 7.69 12.78
N PRO A 323 33.10 7.57 14.08
CA PRO A 323 34.13 7.23 15.05
C PRO A 323 34.88 5.96 14.64
N GLY A 324 36.23 5.99 14.67
CA GLY A 324 37.07 4.84 14.34
C GLY A 324 37.12 4.44 12.87
N ARG A 325 36.54 5.22 11.93
CA ARG A 325 36.54 4.92 10.49
C ARG A 325 37.13 6.06 9.67
N ALA A 326 37.75 5.70 8.54
CA ALA A 326 38.21 6.68 7.56
C ALA A 326 36.99 7.49 7.00
N ARG A 327 37.23 8.78 6.78
CA ARG A 327 36.21 9.66 6.17
C ARG A 327 35.87 9.16 4.77
N LYS A 328 34.57 9.15 4.45
CA LYS A 328 34.07 8.64 3.17
C LYS A 328 33.27 9.70 2.42
N ASP A 329 33.64 9.96 1.17
CA ASP A 329 32.84 10.79 0.26
C ASP A 329 31.54 10.08 -0.12
N ASN A 330 30.43 10.81 -0.09
CA ASN A 330 29.12 10.33 -0.45
C ASN A 330 28.36 11.36 -1.32
N PRO A 331 28.83 11.61 -2.55
CA PRO A 331 28.13 12.51 -3.47
C PRO A 331 26.79 11.93 -3.92
N ARG A 332 25.75 12.76 -3.99
CA ARG A 332 24.43 12.40 -4.51
C ARG A 332 23.96 13.44 -5.50
N PHE A 333 23.18 13.01 -6.47
CA PHE A 333 22.69 13.86 -7.55
C PHE A 333 21.19 13.72 -7.72
N LEU A 334 20.53 14.84 -8.02
CA LEU A 334 19.11 14.86 -8.39
C LEU A 334 18.96 15.61 -9.72
N VAL A 335 18.02 15.17 -10.54
CA VAL A 335 17.58 15.91 -11.73
C VAL A 335 16.21 16.54 -11.43
N THR A 336 16.05 17.82 -11.79
CA THR A 336 14.84 18.57 -11.48
C THR A 336 14.59 19.70 -12.47
N ASN A 337 13.33 20.13 -12.61
CA ASN A 337 12.93 21.38 -13.28
C ASN A 337 12.48 22.46 -12.28
N LEU A 338 12.59 22.21 -10.99
CA LEU A 338 12.19 23.16 -9.94
C LEU A 338 13.22 24.28 -9.76
N PRO A 339 12.79 25.55 -9.54
CA PRO A 339 13.70 26.70 -9.38
C PRO A 339 14.25 26.89 -7.95
N HIS A 340 13.76 26.14 -6.98
CA HIS A 340 14.13 26.32 -5.56
C HIS A 340 15.62 26.13 -5.30
N ARG A 341 16.13 26.69 -4.17
CA ARG A 341 17.53 26.55 -3.73
C ARG A 341 17.93 25.06 -3.62
N PRO A 342 19.17 24.70 -3.99
CA PRO A 342 19.63 23.30 -4.00
C PRO A 342 19.37 22.54 -2.68
N ALA A 343 19.67 23.15 -1.54
CA ALA A 343 19.41 22.55 -0.24
C ALA A 343 17.90 22.27 -0.03
N THR A 344 17.03 23.20 -0.38
CA THR A 344 15.56 23.02 -0.26
C THR A 344 15.06 21.89 -1.15
N VAL A 345 15.55 21.81 -2.40
CA VAL A 345 15.18 20.71 -3.33
C VAL A 345 15.58 19.37 -2.74
N TYR A 346 16.76 19.29 -2.17
CA TYR A 346 17.26 18.03 -1.61
C TYR A 346 16.55 17.66 -0.30
N THR A 347 16.64 18.54 0.72
CA THR A 347 16.24 18.21 2.09
C THR A 347 14.74 18.19 2.31
N ARG A 348 14.00 19.13 1.69
CA ARG A 348 12.54 19.24 1.88
C ARG A 348 11.74 18.52 0.80
N LEU A 349 12.15 18.67 -0.47
CA LEU A 349 11.33 18.14 -1.56
C LEU A 349 11.67 16.68 -1.87
N TYR A 350 12.95 16.33 -2.02
CA TYR A 350 13.35 14.97 -2.35
C TYR A 350 13.29 14.02 -1.14
N CYS A 351 13.83 14.43 0.01
CA CYS A 351 13.85 13.57 1.21
C CYS A 351 12.44 13.26 1.75
N GLY A 352 11.45 14.12 1.49
CA GLY A 352 10.05 13.82 1.80
C GLY A 352 9.48 12.59 1.05
N ARG A 353 10.23 12.00 0.09
CA ARG A 353 9.92 10.70 -0.51
C ARG A 353 10.11 9.54 0.47
N GLY A 354 10.95 9.71 1.50
CA GLY A 354 11.28 8.63 2.45
C GLY A 354 10.06 7.97 3.11
N ASP A 355 8.96 8.68 3.24
CA ASP A 355 7.72 8.11 3.76
C ASP A 355 7.13 7.01 2.86
N MET A 356 7.49 6.98 1.57
CA MET A 356 7.07 5.91 0.66
C MET A 356 7.61 4.54 1.06
N GLU A 357 8.82 4.48 1.65
CA GLU A 357 9.40 3.24 2.17
C GLU A 357 8.56 2.68 3.33
N ASN A 358 7.96 3.55 4.15
CA ASN A 358 7.04 3.13 5.20
C ASN A 358 5.74 2.56 4.60
N ARG A 359 5.23 3.17 3.50
CA ARG A 359 4.04 2.64 2.80
C ARG A 359 4.31 1.26 2.19
N LEU A 360 5.51 1.06 1.61
CA LEU A 360 5.94 -0.24 1.10
C LEU A 360 6.00 -1.29 2.22
N LYS A 361 6.65 -0.96 3.35
CA LYS A 361 6.73 -1.86 4.51
C LYS A 361 5.35 -2.25 5.05
N GLU A 362 4.43 -1.29 5.15
CA GLU A 362 3.06 -1.57 5.60
C GLU A 362 2.31 -2.50 4.64
N LEU A 363 2.50 -2.35 3.34
CA LEU A 363 1.89 -3.23 2.35
C LEU A 363 2.51 -4.63 2.36
N GLN A 364 3.84 -4.75 2.47
CA GLN A 364 4.53 -6.04 2.52
C GLN A 364 4.25 -6.76 3.85
N GLN A 365 4.64 -6.16 4.96
CA GLN A 365 4.56 -6.80 6.28
C GLN A 365 3.15 -6.80 6.86
N GLY A 366 2.37 -5.74 6.59
CA GLY A 366 1.02 -5.59 7.13
C GLY A 366 -0.06 -6.27 6.29
N LEU A 367 0.07 -6.33 4.98
CA LEU A 367 -0.98 -6.81 4.06
C LEU A 367 -0.49 -7.88 3.08
N ALA A 368 0.66 -8.48 3.34
CA ALA A 368 1.24 -9.56 2.56
C ALA A 368 1.20 -9.29 1.04
N MET A 369 1.57 -8.06 0.64
CA MET A 369 1.59 -7.64 -0.76
C MET A 369 2.55 -8.48 -1.59
N ASP A 370 3.63 -8.96 -0.97
CA ASP A 370 4.67 -9.81 -1.50
C ASP A 370 4.32 -11.32 -1.50
N ARG A 371 3.10 -11.68 -1.09
CA ARG A 371 2.64 -13.07 -1.15
C ARG A 371 1.96 -13.38 -2.49
N THR A 372 2.72 -13.27 -3.57
CA THR A 372 2.29 -13.55 -4.94
C THR A 372 2.47 -15.04 -5.29
N SER A 373 1.69 -15.92 -4.68
CA SER A 373 1.87 -17.38 -4.74
C SER A 373 1.12 -18.08 -5.89
N CYS A 374 0.47 -17.33 -6.79
CA CYS A 374 -0.17 -17.91 -7.98
C CYS A 374 0.85 -18.19 -9.09
N SER A 375 0.65 -19.26 -9.87
CA SER A 375 1.47 -19.51 -11.07
C SER A 375 1.26 -18.46 -12.16
N ARG A 376 0.02 -17.92 -12.29
CA ARG A 376 -0.32 -16.92 -13.31
C ARG A 376 0.02 -15.50 -12.87
N PHE A 377 0.73 -14.76 -13.71
CA PHE A 377 1.10 -13.37 -13.48
C PHE A 377 -0.10 -12.43 -13.24
N LEU A 378 -1.18 -12.62 -14.00
CA LEU A 378 -2.38 -11.78 -13.88
C LEU A 378 -3.11 -12.01 -12.55
N ALA A 379 -3.09 -13.23 -12.01
CA ALA A 379 -3.63 -13.53 -10.69
C ALA A 379 -2.81 -12.84 -9.59
N ASN A 380 -1.49 -12.83 -9.70
CA ASN A 380 -0.60 -12.12 -8.78
C ASN A 380 -0.78 -10.59 -8.87
N GLN A 381 -0.99 -10.04 -10.07
CA GLN A 381 -1.38 -8.64 -10.21
C GLN A 381 -2.73 -8.32 -9.53
N LEU A 382 -3.70 -9.23 -9.58
CA LEU A 382 -4.96 -9.06 -8.86
C LEU A 382 -4.75 -9.05 -7.34
N ARG A 383 -3.93 -9.96 -6.82
CA ARG A 383 -3.57 -10.01 -5.39
C ARG A 383 -2.91 -8.71 -4.92
N LEU A 384 -1.98 -8.18 -5.69
CA LEU A 384 -1.39 -6.85 -5.42
C LEU A 384 -2.48 -5.77 -5.30
N LEU A 385 -3.46 -5.76 -6.20
CA LEU A 385 -4.55 -4.80 -6.16
C LEU A 385 -5.48 -5.01 -4.95
N PHE A 386 -5.67 -6.24 -4.49
CA PHE A 386 -6.42 -6.52 -3.25
C PHE A 386 -5.68 -6.00 -2.01
N SER A 387 -4.36 -6.18 -1.92
CA SER A 387 -3.55 -5.62 -0.83
C SER A 387 -3.60 -4.08 -0.84
N VAL A 388 -3.53 -3.44 -2.01
CA VAL A 388 -3.71 -1.99 -2.14
C VAL A 388 -5.12 -1.55 -1.73
N ALA A 389 -6.17 -2.29 -2.10
CA ALA A 389 -7.54 -1.98 -1.69
C ALA A 389 -7.73 -2.10 -0.16
N ALA A 390 -7.22 -3.18 0.44
CA ALA A 390 -7.22 -3.34 1.89
C ALA A 390 -6.45 -2.20 2.59
N TYR A 391 -5.33 -1.76 2.01
CA TYR A 391 -4.56 -0.63 2.54
C TYR A 391 -5.34 0.69 2.48
N VAL A 392 -6.11 0.93 1.42
CA VAL A 392 -6.98 2.11 1.31
C VAL A 392 -8.03 2.13 2.43
N LEU A 393 -8.59 0.96 2.80
CA LEU A 393 -9.51 0.88 3.94
C LEU A 393 -8.82 1.29 5.25
N PHE A 394 -7.60 0.80 5.52
CA PHE A 394 -6.83 1.19 6.69
C PHE A 394 -6.46 2.67 6.68
N GLN A 395 -5.96 3.21 5.57
CA GLN A 395 -5.64 4.64 5.46
C GLN A 395 -6.86 5.53 5.72
N THR A 396 -8.03 5.11 5.26
CA THR A 396 -9.27 5.83 5.49
C THR A 396 -9.71 5.73 6.95
N LEU A 397 -9.65 4.55 7.56
CA LEU A 397 -9.93 4.36 8.99
C LEU A 397 -9.02 5.22 9.87
N GLN A 398 -7.71 5.23 9.59
CA GLN A 398 -6.73 6.10 10.26
C GLN A 398 -7.05 7.58 10.08
N SER A 399 -7.51 7.98 8.88
CA SER A 399 -7.89 9.37 8.61
C SER A 399 -9.11 9.81 9.43
N VAL A 400 -10.09 8.92 9.59
CA VAL A 400 -11.26 9.14 10.47
C VAL A 400 -10.84 9.22 11.93
N GLY A 401 -9.94 8.35 12.37
CA GLY A 401 -9.43 8.28 13.73
C GLY A 401 -8.27 9.21 14.05
N ARG A 402 -7.98 10.23 13.25
CA ARG A 402 -6.80 11.08 13.38
C ARG A 402 -6.65 11.79 14.72
N ALA A 403 -7.77 12.15 15.35
CA ALA A 403 -7.79 12.74 16.68
C ALA A 403 -7.56 11.73 17.83
N SER A 404 -7.54 10.43 17.53
CA SER A 404 -7.27 9.36 18.49
C SER A 404 -5.80 8.93 18.44
N VAL A 405 -5.39 8.11 19.42
CA VAL A 405 -4.05 7.49 19.56
C VAL A 405 -3.61 6.70 18.28
N LEU A 406 -4.52 6.51 17.32
CA LEU A 406 -4.32 5.67 16.13
C LEU A 406 -3.91 6.43 14.87
N GLY A 407 -3.92 7.77 14.89
CA GLY A 407 -3.67 8.59 13.69
C GLY A 407 -2.28 8.42 13.05
N ALA A 408 -1.29 7.94 13.81
CA ALA A 408 0.06 7.64 13.34
C ALA A 408 0.41 6.14 13.40
N ALA A 409 -0.55 5.28 13.78
CA ALA A 409 -0.31 3.85 13.94
C ALA A 409 -0.16 3.17 12.57
N GLN A 410 0.69 2.16 12.48
CA GLN A 410 0.87 1.35 11.28
C GLN A 410 -0.26 0.32 11.12
N VAL A 411 -0.44 -0.23 9.92
CA VAL A 411 -1.53 -1.17 9.59
C VAL A 411 -1.61 -2.34 10.58
N TRP A 412 -0.48 -2.96 10.93
CA TRP A 412 -0.49 -4.09 11.88
C TRP A 412 -0.91 -3.66 13.28
N THR A 413 -0.52 -2.46 13.75
CA THR A 413 -0.96 -1.94 15.03
C THR A 413 -2.46 -1.65 15.05
N VAL A 414 -2.99 -1.07 13.96
CA VAL A 414 -4.43 -0.82 13.81
C VAL A 414 -5.20 -2.15 13.75
N ARG A 415 -4.68 -3.13 13.00
CA ARG A 415 -5.28 -4.47 12.96
C ARG A 415 -5.34 -5.11 14.34
N GLU A 416 -4.23 -5.14 15.05
CA GLU A 416 -4.14 -5.75 16.37
C GLU A 416 -5.05 -5.06 17.39
N ARG A 417 -5.05 -3.72 17.38
CA ARG A 417 -5.76 -2.91 18.37
C ARG A 417 -7.24 -2.67 18.07
N LEU A 418 -7.69 -2.79 16.83
CA LEU A 418 -9.07 -2.46 16.47
C LEU A 418 -9.81 -3.56 15.72
N VAL A 419 -9.11 -4.38 14.93
CA VAL A 419 -9.74 -5.38 14.07
C VAL A 419 -9.79 -6.74 14.77
N LYS A 420 -8.66 -7.18 15.34
CA LYS A 420 -8.53 -8.46 16.05
C LYS A 420 -9.10 -8.38 17.46
N ILE A 421 -10.42 -8.38 17.55
CA ILE A 421 -11.15 -8.38 18.82
C ILE A 421 -12.03 -9.62 18.89
N ALA A 422 -11.90 -10.39 19.97
CA ALA A 422 -12.80 -11.50 20.22
C ALA A 422 -14.23 -10.98 20.35
N VAL A 423 -15.17 -11.63 19.72
CA VAL A 423 -16.59 -11.26 19.73
C VAL A 423 -17.46 -12.51 19.76
N TRP A 424 -18.56 -12.44 20.49
CA TRP A 424 -19.65 -13.37 20.39
C TRP A 424 -20.86 -12.67 19.76
N VAL A 425 -21.46 -13.31 18.75
CA VAL A 425 -22.53 -12.69 17.95
C VAL A 425 -23.88 -13.27 18.36
N GLU A 426 -24.77 -12.40 18.78
CA GLU A 426 -26.18 -12.70 19.02
C GLU A 426 -27.05 -12.09 17.93
N ARG A 427 -28.04 -12.83 17.47
CA ARG A 427 -29.02 -12.37 16.51
C ARG A 427 -30.43 -12.55 17.06
N SER A 428 -31.18 -11.46 17.09
CA SER A 428 -32.61 -11.47 17.32
C SER A 428 -33.36 -11.00 16.05
N VAL A 429 -34.67 -11.02 16.09
CA VAL A 429 -35.54 -10.50 14.99
C VAL A 429 -35.28 -9.01 14.72
N ARG A 430 -34.92 -8.25 15.78
CA ARG A 430 -34.82 -6.77 15.68
C ARG A 430 -33.39 -6.27 15.54
N ARG A 431 -32.37 -7.05 15.93
CA ARG A 431 -31.00 -6.56 15.98
C ARG A 431 -29.96 -7.71 15.98
N ILE A 432 -28.76 -7.37 15.57
CA ILE A 432 -27.56 -8.16 15.78
C ILE A 432 -26.77 -7.47 16.89
N VAL A 433 -26.37 -8.23 17.92
CA VAL A 433 -25.58 -7.73 19.05
C VAL A 433 -24.20 -8.36 19.00
N LEU A 434 -23.19 -7.52 19.12
CA LEU A 434 -21.79 -7.93 19.25
C LEU A 434 -21.37 -7.81 20.71
N HIS A 435 -21.17 -8.95 21.36
CA HIS A 435 -20.63 -8.98 22.72
C HIS A 435 -19.11 -8.95 22.66
N LEU A 436 -18.54 -7.81 22.98
CA LEU A 436 -17.10 -7.55 22.99
C LEU A 436 -16.56 -7.65 24.43
N PRO A 437 -15.28 -8.01 24.65
CA PRO A 437 -14.70 -8.08 25.99
C PRO A 437 -14.76 -6.71 26.71
N GLN A 438 -15.32 -6.70 27.92
CA GLN A 438 -15.43 -5.47 28.72
C GLN A 438 -14.05 -4.86 29.06
N ALA A 439 -13.07 -5.70 29.31
CA ALA A 439 -11.70 -5.31 29.63
C ALA A 439 -10.82 -4.97 28.41
N PHE A 440 -11.45 -4.72 27.25
CA PHE A 440 -10.68 -4.41 26.03
C PHE A 440 -9.98 -3.05 26.13
N PRO A 441 -8.63 -2.98 26.03
CA PRO A 441 -7.86 -1.76 26.32
C PRO A 441 -8.18 -0.59 25.37
N TRP A 442 -8.63 -0.86 24.15
CA TRP A 442 -8.90 0.14 23.09
C TRP A 442 -10.39 0.42 22.90
N ARG A 443 -11.23 0.06 23.90
CA ARG A 443 -12.69 0.18 23.88
C ARG A 443 -13.13 1.59 23.47
N ASP A 444 -12.61 2.63 24.11
CA ASP A 444 -13.03 4.00 23.88
C ASP A 444 -12.69 4.47 22.46
N ALA A 445 -11.50 4.12 21.97
CA ALA A 445 -11.10 4.41 20.59
C ALA A 445 -11.98 3.69 19.57
N TRP A 446 -12.31 2.42 19.84
CA TRP A 446 -13.21 1.63 19.00
C TRP A 446 -14.63 2.23 18.97
N CYS A 447 -15.20 2.59 20.11
CA CYS A 447 -16.52 3.19 20.22
C CYS A 447 -16.58 4.57 19.51
N ALA A 448 -15.56 5.41 19.70
CA ALA A 448 -15.48 6.72 19.04
C ALA A 448 -15.43 6.58 17.51
N LEU A 449 -14.66 5.62 16.99
CA LEU A 449 -14.61 5.32 15.56
C LEU A 449 -15.96 4.79 15.05
N ALA A 450 -16.57 3.84 15.76
CA ALA A 450 -17.88 3.29 15.39
C ALA A 450 -18.95 4.39 15.31
N GLN A 451 -18.99 5.30 16.29
CA GLN A 451 -19.91 6.46 16.28
C GLN A 451 -19.64 7.39 15.09
N THR A 452 -18.36 7.72 14.83
CA THR A 452 -17.99 8.59 13.70
C THR A 452 -18.33 7.97 12.34
N LEU A 453 -18.25 6.65 12.23
CA LEU A 453 -18.54 5.91 11.00
C LEU A 453 -20.03 5.64 10.80
N ALA A 454 -20.82 5.52 11.89
CA ALA A 454 -22.26 5.31 11.81
C ALA A 454 -23.00 6.50 11.17
N GLY A 455 -22.37 7.70 11.15
CA GLY A 455 -23.01 8.92 10.65
C GLY A 455 -24.07 9.44 11.61
N PRO A 456 -24.59 10.66 11.38
CA PRO A 456 -25.77 11.15 12.08
C PRO A 456 -27.02 10.38 11.65
#